data_b543f468dce5a64a9bd00683b0a5f0bf
#
_entry.id   b543f468dce5a64a9bd00683b0a5f0bf
#
_cell.length_a   1.000
_cell.length_b   1.000
_cell.length_c   1.000
_cell.angle_alpha   90.00
_cell.angle_beta   90.00
_cell.angle_gamma   90.00
#
_symmetry.space_group_name_H-M   'P 1'
#
loop_
_entity.id
_entity.type
_entity.pdbx_description
1 polymer ?
#
loop_
_entity_poly.entity_id
_entity_poly.type
_entity_poly.pdbx_seq_one_letter_code
_entity_poly.pdbx_strand_id
1 'polypeptide(L)'
;MRLRLAWFLGLLSVANGVFMMVAPATWYPLLPGVVASGPSNGHFVRDIGAAFVIAGIGLLWFANDSRARPAALAAAAFLGLHALIHISDLFAGRENLYYVALDIPTVYLSALLALWIAWPQSLSTEDYPVIIWLLRRRLVAFEKAYDYDLSYVREILEVSPRAALRLGRVAKFGNYCEGVPQDAIFAARLAGTMAEDCGPCTQLVVTMAEREGVASSTIKAILAGDERAMTADATLGFRFAQAALRHDATAGPLREEIVARWGRRAVVSLAFGITAARLYPTLKYALGYGQACMQVRVGGATTAVKRRQAA
;
A
#
# COMPACT_ATOMS: atom_id res chain seq x y z
N MET A 1 -21.82 14.20 -10.52
CA MET A 1 -21.14 14.19 -11.83
C MET A 1 -20.86 12.76 -12.30
N ARG A 2 -20.20 11.91 -11.52
CA ARG A 2 -19.79 10.54 -11.87
C ARG A 2 -20.93 9.62 -12.31
N LEU A 3 -22.06 9.56 -11.58
CA LEU A 3 -23.21 8.73 -11.94
C LEU A 3 -23.88 9.21 -13.23
N ARG A 4 -23.91 10.52 -13.48
CA ARG A 4 -24.43 11.07 -14.74
C ARG A 4 -23.54 10.69 -15.94
N LEU A 5 -22.22 10.65 -15.75
CA LEU A 5 -21.29 10.17 -16.77
C LEU A 5 -21.40 8.65 -16.97
N ALA A 6 -21.66 7.87 -15.92
CA ALA A 6 -21.95 6.45 -16.03
C ALA A 6 -23.23 6.20 -16.84
N TRP A 7 -24.29 6.99 -16.62
CA TRP A 7 -25.50 6.96 -17.44
C TRP A 7 -25.21 7.27 -18.91
N PHE A 8 -24.47 8.37 -19.16
CA PHE A 8 -24.15 8.79 -20.52
C PHE A 8 -23.32 7.73 -21.26
N LEU A 9 -22.20 7.29 -20.66
CA LEU A 9 -21.32 6.29 -21.29
C LEU A 9 -22.02 4.94 -21.44
N GLY A 10 -22.85 4.55 -20.45
CA GLY A 10 -23.64 3.33 -20.50
C GLY A 10 -24.65 3.33 -21.64
N LEU A 11 -25.42 4.40 -21.81
CA LEU A 11 -26.36 4.53 -22.91
C LEU A 11 -25.67 4.55 -24.27
N LEU A 12 -24.55 5.28 -24.38
CA LEU A 12 -23.74 5.33 -25.60
C LEU A 12 -23.23 3.93 -25.99
N SER A 13 -22.70 3.19 -25.02
CA SER A 13 -22.20 1.82 -25.23
C SER A 13 -23.33 0.86 -25.66
N VAL A 14 -24.50 0.92 -24.99
CA VAL A 14 -25.68 0.10 -25.38
C VAL A 14 -26.13 0.47 -26.80
N ALA A 15 -26.27 1.76 -27.11
CA ALA A 15 -26.73 2.20 -28.43
C ALA A 15 -25.75 1.75 -29.52
N ASN A 16 -24.45 1.93 -29.34
CA ASN A 16 -23.44 1.45 -30.28
C ASN A 16 -23.51 -0.08 -30.45
N GLY A 17 -23.54 -0.82 -29.35
CA GLY A 17 -23.60 -2.28 -29.40
C GLY A 17 -24.86 -2.82 -30.07
N VAL A 18 -26.04 -2.23 -29.79
CA VAL A 18 -27.29 -2.57 -30.48
C VAL A 18 -27.19 -2.29 -31.96
N PHE A 19 -26.63 -1.15 -32.37
CA PHE A 19 -26.42 -0.81 -33.77
C PHE A 19 -25.52 -1.83 -34.48
N MET A 20 -24.43 -2.21 -33.87
CA MET A 20 -23.53 -3.27 -34.35
C MET A 20 -24.27 -4.62 -34.54
N MET A 21 -25.15 -4.97 -33.60
CA MET A 21 -25.89 -6.24 -33.63
C MET A 21 -27.00 -6.27 -34.67
N VAL A 22 -27.75 -5.16 -34.81
CA VAL A 22 -28.95 -5.11 -35.66
C VAL A 22 -28.58 -4.80 -37.10
N ALA A 23 -27.62 -3.92 -37.35
CA ALA A 23 -27.26 -3.43 -38.67
C ALA A 23 -25.73 -3.42 -38.89
N PRO A 24 -25.02 -4.56 -38.78
CA PRO A 24 -23.55 -4.62 -38.86
C PRO A 24 -23.01 -4.12 -40.20
N ALA A 25 -23.71 -4.39 -41.31
CA ALA A 25 -23.32 -3.94 -42.64
C ALA A 25 -23.45 -2.41 -42.84
N THR A 26 -24.34 -1.76 -42.10
CA THR A 26 -24.50 -0.29 -42.10
C THR A 26 -23.51 0.37 -41.14
N TRP A 27 -23.26 -0.26 -39.99
CA TRP A 27 -22.34 0.24 -38.95
C TRP A 27 -20.87 0.24 -39.43
N TYR A 28 -20.44 -0.87 -40.09
CA TYR A 28 -19.05 -1.09 -40.48
C TYR A 28 -18.42 0.05 -41.32
N PRO A 29 -19.04 0.56 -42.39
CA PRO A 29 -18.47 1.60 -43.23
C PRO A 29 -18.51 3.01 -42.60
N LEU A 30 -19.24 3.21 -41.49
CA LEU A 30 -19.30 4.50 -40.81
C LEU A 30 -18.04 4.84 -40.01
N LEU A 31 -17.21 3.82 -39.71
CA LEU A 31 -16.00 4.00 -38.92
C LEU A 31 -14.74 3.75 -39.77
N PRO A 32 -14.05 4.80 -40.21
CA PRO A 32 -12.91 4.68 -41.15
C PRO A 32 -11.80 3.75 -40.63
N GLY A 33 -11.49 3.78 -39.33
CA GLY A 33 -10.49 2.88 -38.69
C GLY A 33 -10.88 1.40 -38.79
N VAL A 34 -12.18 1.09 -38.65
CA VAL A 34 -12.70 -0.27 -38.75
C VAL A 34 -12.56 -0.82 -40.18
N VAL A 35 -12.90 0.02 -41.18
CA VAL A 35 -12.73 -0.36 -42.60
C VAL A 35 -11.27 -0.63 -42.95
N ALA A 36 -10.34 0.13 -42.39
CA ALA A 36 -8.90 -0.06 -42.59
C ALA A 36 -8.36 -1.34 -41.95
N SER A 37 -9.04 -1.90 -40.95
CA SER A 37 -8.59 -3.10 -40.25
C SER A 37 -8.79 -4.41 -41.03
N GLY A 38 -9.60 -4.42 -42.11
CA GLY A 38 -9.77 -5.60 -42.97
C GLY A 38 -11.20 -5.75 -43.52
N PRO A 39 -11.55 -6.90 -44.12
CA PRO A 39 -12.87 -7.13 -44.70
C PRO A 39 -13.95 -7.31 -43.62
N SER A 40 -15.17 -6.84 -43.92
CA SER A 40 -16.30 -6.95 -42.99
C SER A 40 -16.65 -8.40 -42.67
N ASN A 41 -16.73 -8.70 -41.37
CA ASN A 41 -17.29 -9.95 -40.85
C ASN A 41 -18.49 -9.61 -39.97
N GLY A 42 -19.70 -9.73 -40.52
CA GLY A 42 -20.93 -9.37 -39.80
C GLY A 42 -21.20 -10.21 -38.54
N HIS A 43 -20.71 -11.47 -38.46
CA HIS A 43 -20.82 -12.26 -37.23
C HIS A 43 -19.93 -11.68 -36.13
N PHE A 44 -18.68 -11.43 -36.44
CA PHE A 44 -17.71 -10.84 -35.48
C PHE A 44 -18.14 -9.45 -35.00
N VAL A 45 -18.69 -8.60 -35.89
CA VAL A 45 -19.24 -7.30 -35.51
C VAL A 45 -20.36 -7.43 -34.49
N ARG A 46 -21.25 -8.42 -34.64
CA ARG A 46 -22.34 -8.69 -33.69
C ARG A 46 -21.82 -9.17 -32.33
N ASP A 47 -20.80 -10.03 -32.30
CA ASP A 47 -20.18 -10.51 -31.07
C ASP A 47 -19.56 -9.36 -30.25
N ILE A 48 -18.84 -8.47 -30.92
CA ILE A 48 -18.30 -7.28 -30.26
C ILE A 48 -19.43 -6.33 -29.84
N GLY A 49 -20.50 -6.21 -30.66
CA GLY A 49 -21.70 -5.44 -30.30
C GLY A 49 -22.35 -5.94 -29.02
N ALA A 50 -22.46 -7.27 -28.83
CA ALA A 50 -22.98 -7.87 -27.62
C ALA A 50 -22.11 -7.51 -26.39
N ALA A 51 -20.78 -7.50 -26.53
CA ALA A 51 -19.87 -7.09 -25.46
C ALA A 51 -20.05 -5.61 -25.07
N PHE A 52 -20.26 -4.72 -26.06
CA PHE A 52 -20.61 -3.30 -25.79
C PHE A 52 -21.94 -3.15 -25.06
N VAL A 53 -22.96 -3.92 -25.43
CA VAL A 53 -24.27 -3.92 -24.74
C VAL A 53 -24.09 -4.34 -23.27
N ILE A 54 -23.37 -5.44 -23.00
CA ILE A 54 -23.13 -5.93 -21.64
C ILE A 54 -22.34 -4.90 -20.82
N ALA A 55 -21.30 -4.30 -21.39
CA ALA A 55 -20.53 -3.24 -20.74
C ALA A 55 -21.39 -2.02 -20.41
N GLY A 56 -22.23 -1.59 -21.39
CA GLY A 56 -23.16 -0.48 -21.18
C GLY A 56 -24.19 -0.76 -20.10
N ILE A 57 -24.79 -1.96 -20.05
CA ILE A 57 -25.71 -2.38 -19.00
C ILE A 57 -25.01 -2.36 -17.64
N GLY A 58 -23.76 -2.81 -17.54
CA GLY A 58 -22.96 -2.77 -16.32
C GLY A 58 -22.76 -1.35 -15.78
N LEU A 59 -22.47 -0.39 -16.67
CA LEU A 59 -22.36 1.04 -16.32
C LEU A 59 -23.70 1.63 -15.89
N LEU A 60 -24.81 1.31 -16.58
CA LEU A 60 -26.17 1.74 -16.22
C LEU A 60 -26.60 1.18 -14.88
N TRP A 61 -26.29 -0.09 -14.60
CA TRP A 61 -26.56 -0.69 -13.31
C TRP A 61 -25.83 0.06 -12.20
N PHE A 62 -24.53 0.29 -12.37
CA PHE A 62 -23.75 1.08 -11.40
C PHE A 62 -24.27 2.50 -11.24
N ALA A 63 -24.77 3.13 -12.30
CA ALA A 63 -25.34 4.47 -12.26
C ALA A 63 -26.61 4.55 -11.39
N ASN A 64 -27.37 3.44 -11.32
CA ASN A 64 -28.58 3.34 -10.48
C ASN A 64 -28.29 2.82 -9.08
N ASP A 65 -27.33 1.88 -8.93
CA ASP A 65 -26.94 1.30 -7.66
C ASP A 65 -25.42 1.24 -7.56
N SER A 66 -24.85 2.03 -6.66
CA SER A 66 -23.40 2.08 -6.43
C SER A 66 -22.81 0.75 -5.96
N ARG A 67 -23.62 -0.20 -5.46
CA ARG A 67 -23.23 -1.57 -5.10
C ARG A 67 -22.86 -2.39 -6.34
N ALA A 68 -23.37 -2.02 -7.51
CA ALA A 68 -23.03 -2.68 -8.79
C ALA A 68 -21.65 -2.29 -9.35
N ARG A 69 -20.74 -1.76 -8.50
CA ARG A 69 -19.37 -1.43 -8.91
C ARG A 69 -18.62 -2.58 -9.60
N PRO A 70 -18.75 -3.86 -9.21
CA PRO A 70 -18.12 -4.95 -9.94
C PRO A 70 -18.53 -5.00 -11.42
N ALA A 71 -19.79 -4.66 -11.75
CA ALA A 71 -20.25 -4.57 -13.13
C ALA A 71 -19.59 -3.39 -13.88
N ALA A 72 -19.45 -2.23 -13.22
CA ALA A 72 -18.71 -1.09 -13.79
C ALA A 72 -17.22 -1.41 -14.00
N LEU A 73 -16.59 -2.20 -13.11
CA LEU A 73 -15.21 -2.66 -13.27
C LEU A 73 -15.07 -3.62 -14.45
N ALA A 74 -16.02 -4.54 -14.65
CA ALA A 74 -16.04 -5.43 -15.82
C ALA A 74 -16.18 -4.63 -17.13
N ALA A 75 -17.06 -3.61 -17.15
CA ALA A 75 -17.20 -2.72 -18.27
C ALA A 75 -15.90 -1.92 -18.55
N ALA A 76 -15.28 -1.38 -17.51
CA ALA A 76 -14.00 -0.68 -17.63
C ALA A 76 -12.86 -1.59 -18.10
N ALA A 77 -12.85 -2.84 -17.67
CA ALA A 77 -11.88 -3.84 -18.13
C ALA A 77 -12.06 -4.14 -19.64
N PHE A 78 -13.30 -4.35 -20.10
CA PHE A 78 -13.59 -4.55 -21.51
C PHE A 78 -13.14 -3.36 -22.35
N LEU A 79 -13.57 -2.13 -22.00
CA LEU A 79 -13.21 -0.93 -22.75
C LEU A 79 -11.71 -0.63 -22.71
N GLY A 80 -11.06 -0.90 -21.55
CA GLY A 80 -9.62 -0.76 -21.40
C GLY A 80 -8.82 -1.75 -22.25
N LEU A 81 -9.22 -3.04 -22.28
CA LEU A 81 -8.59 -4.05 -23.12
C LEU A 81 -8.80 -3.72 -24.61
N HIS A 82 -9.99 -3.24 -24.97
CA HIS A 82 -10.28 -2.77 -26.33
C HIS A 82 -9.33 -1.62 -26.74
N ALA A 83 -9.14 -0.63 -25.89
CA ALA A 83 -8.19 0.45 -26.12
C ALA A 83 -6.74 -0.04 -26.22
N LEU A 84 -6.34 -1.04 -25.44
CA LEU A 84 -5.01 -1.65 -25.51
C LEU A 84 -4.75 -2.39 -26.83
N ILE A 85 -5.79 -2.97 -27.45
CA ILE A 85 -5.69 -3.58 -28.80
C ILE A 85 -5.33 -2.48 -29.82
N HIS A 86 -6.03 -1.34 -29.83
CA HIS A 86 -5.72 -0.22 -30.71
C HIS A 86 -4.27 0.30 -30.51
N ILE A 87 -3.83 0.42 -29.25
CA ILE A 87 -2.44 0.79 -28.94
C ILE A 87 -1.45 -0.26 -29.50
N SER A 88 -1.76 -1.56 -29.33
CA SER A 88 -0.95 -2.65 -29.88
C SER A 88 -0.85 -2.60 -31.40
N ASP A 89 -1.95 -2.28 -32.08
CA ASP A 89 -2.00 -2.19 -33.54
C ASP A 89 -1.19 -1.01 -34.08
N LEU A 90 -1.17 0.12 -33.34
CA LEU A 90 -0.27 1.23 -33.66
C LEU A 90 1.20 0.81 -33.58
N PHE A 91 1.62 0.17 -32.47
CA PHE A 91 3.01 -0.29 -32.31
C PHE A 91 3.40 -1.40 -33.32
N ALA A 92 2.44 -2.20 -33.75
CA ALA A 92 2.63 -3.21 -34.78
C ALA A 92 2.62 -2.65 -36.20
N GLY A 93 2.43 -1.35 -36.38
CA GLY A 93 2.35 -0.70 -37.69
C GLY A 93 1.08 -1.06 -38.49
N ARG A 94 0.06 -1.61 -37.83
CA ARG A 94 -1.24 -1.93 -38.45
C ARG A 94 -2.18 -0.74 -38.48
N GLU A 95 -1.94 0.26 -37.62
CA GLU A 95 -2.65 1.54 -37.58
C GLU A 95 -1.67 2.71 -37.75
N ASN A 96 -2.17 3.85 -38.22
CA ASN A 96 -1.41 5.10 -38.29
C ASN A 96 -1.97 6.16 -37.32
N LEU A 97 -1.20 7.21 -37.08
CA LEU A 97 -1.58 8.29 -36.14
C LEU A 97 -2.89 9.01 -36.49
N TYR A 98 -3.32 9.00 -37.73
CA TYR A 98 -4.58 9.58 -38.14
C TYR A 98 -5.78 8.82 -37.56
N TYR A 99 -5.77 7.47 -37.64
CA TYR A 99 -6.81 6.64 -37.04
C TYR A 99 -6.79 6.70 -35.51
N VAL A 100 -5.60 6.70 -34.92
CA VAL A 100 -5.47 6.93 -33.46
C VAL A 100 -6.12 8.24 -33.02
N ALA A 101 -5.96 9.32 -33.79
CA ALA A 101 -6.59 10.60 -33.47
C ALA A 101 -8.12 10.54 -33.55
N LEU A 102 -8.68 9.76 -34.48
CA LEU A 102 -10.14 9.52 -34.57
C LEU A 102 -10.65 8.65 -33.42
N ASP A 103 -9.83 7.75 -32.88
CA ASP A 103 -10.17 6.86 -31.78
C ASP A 103 -10.10 7.54 -30.41
N ILE A 104 -9.47 8.72 -30.30
CA ILE A 104 -9.39 9.45 -29.03
C ILE A 104 -10.76 9.60 -28.35
N PRO A 105 -11.80 10.16 -28.99
CA PRO A 105 -13.08 10.38 -28.34
C PRO A 105 -13.89 9.10 -28.12
N THR A 106 -13.73 8.10 -28.97
CA THR A 106 -14.58 6.90 -28.99
C THR A 106 -13.98 5.72 -28.21
N VAL A 107 -12.71 5.49 -28.33
CA VAL A 107 -12.00 4.35 -27.73
C VAL A 107 -11.28 4.77 -26.47
N TYR A 108 -10.32 5.70 -26.58
CA TYR A 108 -9.43 6.03 -25.44
C TYR A 108 -10.14 6.82 -24.34
N LEU A 109 -10.91 7.83 -24.70
CA LEU A 109 -11.65 8.63 -23.71
C LEU A 109 -12.73 7.80 -23.02
N SER A 110 -13.43 6.92 -23.75
CA SER A 110 -14.42 6.03 -23.17
C SER A 110 -13.81 5.04 -22.17
N ALA A 111 -12.64 4.48 -22.47
CA ALA A 111 -11.90 3.60 -21.58
C ALA A 111 -11.42 4.33 -20.30
N LEU A 112 -10.83 5.52 -20.44
CA LEU A 112 -10.38 6.35 -19.32
C LEU A 112 -11.55 6.78 -18.43
N LEU A 113 -12.68 7.19 -19.03
CA LEU A 113 -13.89 7.54 -18.29
C LEU A 113 -14.47 6.34 -17.55
N ALA A 114 -14.54 5.16 -18.19
CA ALA A 114 -15.02 3.95 -17.53
C ALA A 114 -14.12 3.55 -16.35
N LEU A 115 -12.80 3.62 -16.51
CA LEU A 115 -11.84 3.39 -15.41
C LEU A 115 -12.04 4.41 -14.28
N TRP A 116 -12.21 5.68 -14.58
CA TRP A 116 -12.46 6.71 -13.57
C TRP A 116 -13.83 6.53 -12.89
N ILE A 117 -14.87 6.15 -13.64
CA ILE A 117 -16.20 5.82 -13.13
C ILE A 117 -16.13 4.60 -12.20
N ALA A 118 -15.42 3.56 -12.57
CA ALA A 118 -15.25 2.36 -11.75
C ALA A 118 -14.26 2.52 -10.59
N TRP A 119 -13.44 3.59 -10.58
CA TRP A 119 -12.42 3.81 -9.55
C TRP A 119 -13.04 3.98 -8.17
N PRO A 120 -12.53 3.28 -7.13
CA PRO A 120 -13.09 3.35 -5.80
C PRO A 120 -12.91 4.73 -5.16
N GLN A 121 -13.97 5.27 -4.59
CA GLN A 121 -13.93 6.50 -3.78
C GLN A 121 -13.46 6.20 -2.35
N SER A 122 -13.89 5.07 -1.82
CA SER A 122 -13.47 4.52 -0.54
C SER A 122 -13.27 3.02 -0.68
N LEU A 123 -12.29 2.46 0.02
CA LEU A 123 -12.14 1.02 0.14
C LEU A 123 -13.05 0.57 1.29
N SER A 124 -13.99 -0.31 1.01
CA SER A 124 -14.77 -1.04 1.99
C SER A 124 -14.51 -2.56 1.85
N THR A 125 -14.86 -3.32 2.86
CA THR A 125 -14.75 -4.79 2.81
C THR A 125 -15.65 -5.40 1.74
N GLU A 126 -16.77 -4.74 1.45
CA GLU A 126 -17.76 -5.18 0.45
C GLU A 126 -17.26 -4.96 -0.98
N ASP A 127 -16.52 -3.84 -1.22
CA ASP A 127 -16.08 -3.46 -2.57
C ASP A 127 -14.87 -4.27 -3.08
N TYR A 128 -14.02 -4.81 -2.16
CA TYR A 128 -12.74 -5.43 -2.54
C TYR A 128 -12.43 -6.70 -1.73
N PRO A 129 -13.25 -7.72 -1.80
CA PRO A 129 -13.09 -8.93 -0.98
C PRO A 129 -11.73 -9.62 -1.19
N VAL A 130 -11.21 -9.62 -2.42
CA VAL A 130 -9.90 -10.23 -2.73
C VAL A 130 -8.75 -9.46 -2.08
N ILE A 131 -8.77 -8.11 -2.15
CA ILE A 131 -7.73 -7.27 -1.55
C ILE A 131 -7.76 -7.42 -0.03
N ILE A 132 -8.94 -7.42 0.59
CA ILE A 132 -9.11 -7.60 2.03
C ILE A 132 -8.63 -9.00 2.45
N TRP A 133 -8.98 -10.04 1.69
CA TRP A 133 -8.51 -11.39 1.95
C TRP A 133 -6.97 -11.50 1.88
N LEU A 134 -6.33 -10.87 0.86
CA LEU A 134 -4.88 -10.83 0.74
C LEU A 134 -4.23 -10.09 1.92
N LEU A 135 -4.81 -8.96 2.35
CA LEU A 135 -4.33 -8.22 3.51
C LEU A 135 -4.43 -9.06 4.78
N ARG A 136 -5.57 -9.72 5.04
CA ARG A 136 -5.76 -10.62 6.18
C ARG A 136 -4.73 -11.76 6.18
N ARG A 137 -4.48 -12.38 5.02
CA ARG A 137 -3.44 -13.43 4.91
C ARG A 137 -2.04 -12.91 5.26
N ARG A 138 -1.70 -11.69 4.83
CA ARG A 138 -0.42 -11.06 5.18
C ARG A 138 -0.30 -10.77 6.68
N LEU A 139 -1.38 -10.31 7.33
CA LEU A 139 -1.41 -10.11 8.77
C LEU A 139 -1.17 -11.41 9.53
N VAL A 140 -1.89 -12.48 9.18
CA VAL A 140 -1.70 -13.83 9.78
C VAL A 140 -0.27 -14.34 9.56
N ALA A 141 0.30 -14.16 8.38
CA ALA A 141 1.67 -14.57 8.10
C ALA A 141 2.69 -13.81 8.97
N PHE A 142 2.48 -12.51 9.17
CA PHE A 142 3.32 -11.69 10.04
C PHE A 142 3.19 -12.10 11.51
N GLU A 143 1.96 -12.33 12.02
CA GLU A 143 1.72 -12.80 13.38
C GLU A 143 2.48 -14.11 13.67
N LYS A 144 2.36 -15.08 12.77
CA LYS A 144 3.09 -16.35 12.89
C LYS A 144 4.61 -16.16 12.81
N ALA A 145 5.06 -15.28 11.93
CA ALA A 145 6.49 -15.06 11.75
C ALA A 145 7.14 -14.41 12.98
N TYR A 146 6.45 -13.50 13.67
CA TYR A 146 7.05 -12.70 14.74
C TYR A 146 6.47 -12.99 16.13
N ASP A 147 5.56 -13.95 16.25
CA ASP A 147 4.80 -14.21 17.49
C ASP A 147 4.24 -12.90 18.07
N TYR A 148 3.55 -12.11 17.21
CA TYR A 148 3.12 -10.77 17.52
C TYR A 148 1.63 -10.55 17.20
N ASP A 149 0.84 -10.12 18.19
CA ASP A 149 -0.58 -9.86 18.03
C ASP A 149 -0.86 -8.59 17.20
N LEU A 150 -1.54 -8.75 16.06
CA LEU A 150 -2.00 -7.69 15.18
C LEU A 150 -3.52 -7.41 15.29
N SER A 151 -4.16 -7.76 16.41
CA SER A 151 -5.61 -7.52 16.60
C SER A 151 -6.00 -6.08 16.34
N TYR A 152 -5.19 -5.12 16.79
CA TYR A 152 -5.42 -3.69 16.51
C TYR A 152 -5.37 -3.33 15.02
N VAL A 153 -4.54 -4.00 14.23
CA VAL A 153 -4.49 -3.79 12.75
C VAL A 153 -5.69 -4.43 12.08
N ARG A 154 -6.17 -5.58 12.59
CA ARG A 154 -7.39 -6.23 12.10
C ARG A 154 -8.61 -5.34 12.34
N GLU A 155 -8.72 -4.75 13.54
CA GLU A 155 -9.78 -3.78 13.82
C GLU A 155 -9.71 -2.58 12.88
N ILE A 156 -8.52 -1.97 12.68
CA ILE A 156 -8.34 -0.89 11.71
C ILE A 156 -8.77 -1.33 10.31
N LEU A 157 -8.43 -2.56 9.90
CA LEU A 157 -8.81 -3.10 8.59
C LEU A 157 -10.32 -3.27 8.45
N GLU A 158 -11.01 -3.68 9.51
CA GLU A 158 -12.46 -3.88 9.54
C GLU A 158 -13.21 -2.54 9.52
N VAL A 159 -12.75 -1.58 10.33
CA VAL A 159 -13.36 -0.25 10.39
C VAL A 159 -13.08 0.56 9.13
N SER A 160 -11.84 0.50 8.61
CA SER A 160 -11.42 1.26 7.44
C SER A 160 -10.24 0.61 6.71
N PRO A 161 -10.47 -0.17 5.66
CA PRO A 161 -9.40 -0.72 4.82
C PRO A 161 -8.44 0.34 4.29
N ARG A 162 -8.94 1.54 4.04
CA ARG A 162 -8.13 2.69 3.62
C ARG A 162 -7.15 3.14 4.71
N ALA A 163 -7.55 3.11 5.97
CA ALA A 163 -6.66 3.41 7.10
C ALA A 163 -5.59 2.33 7.26
N ALA A 164 -5.95 1.05 7.15
CA ALA A 164 -5.01 -0.07 7.19
C ALA A 164 -3.94 0.02 6.08
N LEU A 165 -4.33 0.38 4.85
CA LEU A 165 -3.39 0.60 3.74
C LEU A 165 -2.44 1.78 4.02
N ARG A 166 -2.92 2.85 4.66
CA ARG A 166 -2.07 3.98 5.08
C ARG A 166 -1.10 3.56 6.18
N LEU A 167 -1.55 2.78 7.16
CA LEU A 167 -0.68 2.24 8.20
C LEU A 167 0.42 1.35 7.61
N GLY A 168 0.13 0.54 6.58
CA GLY A 168 1.12 -0.25 5.85
C GLY A 168 2.23 0.59 5.19
N ARG A 169 1.96 1.85 4.83
CA ARG A 169 2.99 2.77 4.32
C ARG A 169 3.94 3.25 5.43
N VAL A 170 3.45 3.37 6.65
CA VAL A 170 4.27 3.69 7.83
C VAL A 170 5.25 2.57 8.14
N ALA A 171 4.87 1.30 7.93
CA ALA A 171 5.81 0.19 8.05
C ALA A 171 6.99 0.31 7.07
N LYS A 172 6.74 0.74 5.82
CA LYS A 172 7.82 1.01 4.85
C LYS A 172 8.73 2.16 5.29
N PHE A 173 8.16 3.20 5.86
CA PHE A 173 8.92 4.33 6.44
C PHE A 173 9.84 3.84 7.57
N GLY A 174 9.33 3.06 8.52
CA GLY A 174 10.10 2.53 9.65
C GLY A 174 11.16 1.50 9.26
N ASN A 175 11.03 0.86 8.10
CA ASN A 175 12.01 -0.10 7.58
C ASN A 175 13.13 0.54 6.75
N TYR A 176 13.09 1.84 6.50
CA TYR A 176 14.19 2.52 5.83
C TYR A 176 15.47 2.41 6.66
N CYS A 177 16.51 1.82 6.07
CA CYS A 177 17.78 1.54 6.75
C CYS A 177 18.92 1.60 5.72
N GLU A 178 19.54 2.77 5.58
CA GLU A 178 20.66 3.00 4.67
C GLU A 178 21.85 3.58 5.43
N GLY A 179 23.02 2.98 5.24
CA GLY A 179 24.29 3.50 5.74
C GLY A 179 24.44 3.48 7.25
N VAL A 180 23.62 2.73 8.00
CA VAL A 180 23.69 2.61 9.46
C VAL A 180 23.93 1.16 9.86
N PRO A 181 24.84 0.89 10.84
CA PRO A 181 25.05 -0.45 11.37
C PRO A 181 23.77 -1.02 12.03
N GLN A 182 23.58 -2.36 11.97
CA GLN A 182 22.43 -3.02 12.56
C GLN A 182 22.34 -2.79 14.07
N ASP A 183 23.45 -2.89 14.78
CA ASP A 183 23.49 -2.62 16.22
C ASP A 183 22.98 -1.21 16.56
N ALA A 184 23.35 -0.20 15.77
CA ALA A 184 22.95 1.19 16.00
C ALA A 184 21.46 1.41 15.72
N ILE A 185 20.94 0.91 14.59
CA ILE A 185 19.53 1.11 14.24
C ILE A 185 18.60 0.36 15.20
N PHE A 186 18.95 -0.87 15.62
CA PHE A 186 18.14 -1.61 16.58
C PHE A 186 18.25 -1.04 17.99
N ALA A 187 19.40 -0.52 18.40
CA ALA A 187 19.53 0.21 19.65
C ALA A 187 18.62 1.45 19.69
N ALA A 188 18.55 2.21 18.58
CA ALA A 188 17.68 3.36 18.47
C ALA A 188 16.18 3.00 18.48
N ARG A 189 15.79 1.91 17.78
CA ARG A 189 14.40 1.42 17.77
C ARG A 189 13.98 0.90 19.13
N LEU A 190 14.83 0.14 19.83
CA LEU A 190 14.56 -0.34 21.18
C LEU A 190 14.42 0.83 22.16
N ALA A 191 15.30 1.84 22.10
CA ALA A 191 15.17 3.03 22.91
C ALA A 191 13.81 3.72 22.69
N GLY A 192 13.31 3.77 21.44
CA GLY A 192 12.01 4.32 21.09
C GLY A 192 10.85 3.55 21.69
N THR A 193 10.83 2.21 21.57
CA THR A 193 9.73 1.38 22.13
C THR A 193 9.74 1.34 23.65
N MET A 194 10.92 1.36 24.27
CA MET A 194 11.08 1.42 25.72
C MET A 194 10.61 2.76 26.30
N ALA A 195 10.82 3.87 25.57
CA ALA A 195 10.35 5.19 25.98
C ALA A 195 8.82 5.29 26.02
N GLU A 196 8.10 4.47 25.24
CA GLU A 196 6.63 4.42 25.18
C GLU A 196 6.03 3.31 26.07
N ASP A 197 6.85 2.60 26.84
CA ASP A 197 6.47 1.49 27.76
C ASP A 197 5.55 0.42 27.11
N CYS A 198 5.81 0.08 25.84
CA CYS A 198 5.02 -0.93 25.11
C CYS A 198 5.75 -2.28 25.06
N GLY A 199 5.31 -3.24 25.90
CA GLY A 199 5.90 -4.57 25.96
C GLY A 199 5.89 -5.34 24.65
N PRO A 200 4.74 -5.55 24.03
CA PRO A 200 4.66 -6.26 22.75
C PRO A 200 5.49 -5.59 21.66
N CYS A 201 5.52 -4.24 21.61
CA CYS A 201 6.31 -3.52 20.60
C CYS A 201 7.82 -3.71 20.83
N THR A 202 8.27 -3.68 22.08
CA THR A 202 9.67 -3.96 22.45
C THR A 202 10.05 -5.40 22.09
N GLN A 203 9.18 -6.39 22.39
CA GLN A 203 9.41 -7.78 22.00
C GLN A 203 9.52 -7.95 20.49
N LEU A 204 8.67 -7.28 19.73
CA LEU A 204 8.74 -7.33 18.27
C LEU A 204 10.08 -6.81 17.74
N VAL A 205 10.56 -5.67 18.27
CA VAL A 205 11.86 -5.11 17.87
C VAL A 205 13.01 -6.01 18.29
N VAL A 206 12.95 -6.67 19.47
CA VAL A 206 13.91 -7.70 19.88
C VAL A 206 13.95 -8.85 18.88
N THR A 207 12.80 -9.42 18.53
CA THR A 207 12.71 -10.51 17.56
C THR A 207 13.26 -10.11 16.18
N MET A 208 13.01 -8.86 15.75
CA MET A 208 13.58 -8.33 14.52
C MET A 208 15.10 -8.20 14.61
N ALA A 209 15.63 -7.67 15.72
CA ALA A 209 17.07 -7.52 15.94
C ALA A 209 17.81 -8.86 15.91
N GLU A 210 17.25 -9.91 16.57
CA GLU A 210 17.80 -11.25 16.56
C GLU A 210 17.87 -11.85 15.15
N ARG A 211 16.82 -11.63 14.33
CA ARG A 211 16.77 -12.09 12.94
C ARG A 211 17.77 -11.38 12.03
N GLU A 212 18.06 -10.12 12.31
CA GLU A 212 19.07 -9.32 11.57
C GLU A 212 20.49 -9.55 12.12
N GLY A 213 20.66 -10.49 13.05
CA GLY A 213 21.97 -10.94 13.55
C GLY A 213 22.57 -10.08 14.65
N VAL A 214 21.81 -9.20 15.29
CA VAL A 214 22.28 -8.48 16.48
C VAL A 214 22.48 -9.45 17.63
N ALA A 215 23.66 -9.43 18.24
CA ALA A 215 24.01 -10.35 19.32
C ALA A 215 23.07 -10.22 20.52
N SER A 216 22.62 -11.34 21.09
CA SER A 216 21.74 -11.34 22.27
C SER A 216 22.35 -10.61 23.47
N SER A 217 23.67 -10.60 23.61
CA SER A 217 24.39 -9.82 24.65
C SER A 217 24.17 -8.31 24.44
N THR A 218 24.30 -7.82 23.20
CA THR A 218 24.06 -6.42 22.85
C THR A 218 22.60 -6.03 23.10
N ILE A 219 21.64 -6.87 22.70
CA ILE A 219 20.21 -6.63 22.94
C ILE A 219 19.92 -6.52 24.44
N LYS A 220 20.47 -7.45 25.26
CA LYS A 220 20.31 -7.41 26.72
C LYS A 220 20.91 -6.15 27.34
N ALA A 221 22.09 -5.72 26.87
CA ALA A 221 22.72 -4.48 27.32
C ALA A 221 21.86 -3.25 27.01
N ILE A 222 21.26 -3.18 25.80
CA ILE A 222 20.35 -2.11 25.41
C ILE A 222 19.11 -2.08 26.33
N LEU A 223 18.47 -3.23 26.55
CA LEU A 223 17.29 -3.35 27.40
C LEU A 223 17.57 -2.97 28.87
N ALA A 224 18.77 -3.28 29.36
CA ALA A 224 19.25 -2.89 30.69
C ALA A 224 19.68 -1.42 30.76
N GLY A 225 19.91 -0.77 29.60
CA GLY A 225 20.53 0.55 29.52
C GLY A 225 21.98 0.58 30.01
N ASP A 226 22.67 -0.57 29.91
CA ASP A 226 24.09 -0.70 30.28
C ASP A 226 24.99 -0.38 29.08
N GLU A 227 25.30 0.89 28.91
CA GLU A 227 26.11 1.38 27.81
C GLU A 227 27.53 0.78 27.76
N ARG A 228 28.07 0.29 28.92
CA ARG A 228 29.40 -0.30 28.96
C ARG A 228 29.44 -1.69 28.34
N ALA A 229 28.31 -2.40 28.35
CA ALA A 229 28.16 -3.71 27.76
C ALA A 229 27.67 -3.66 26.30
N MET A 230 27.30 -2.47 25.79
CA MET A 230 26.91 -2.30 24.39
C MET A 230 28.14 -2.25 23.48
N THR A 231 27.96 -2.61 22.20
CA THR A 231 28.94 -2.29 21.16
C THR A 231 29.05 -0.76 20.97
N ALA A 232 30.15 -0.26 20.42
CA ALA A 232 30.32 1.17 20.16
C ALA A 232 29.21 1.74 19.27
N ASP A 233 28.78 0.98 18.25
CA ASP A 233 27.72 1.37 17.33
C ASP A 233 26.35 1.38 18.03
N ALA A 234 26.04 0.36 18.84
CA ALA A 234 24.82 0.32 19.64
C ALA A 234 24.77 1.50 20.64
N THR A 235 25.89 1.80 21.31
CA THR A 235 25.97 2.92 22.25
C THR A 235 25.67 4.25 21.57
N LEU A 236 26.25 4.51 20.39
CA LEU A 236 26.02 5.76 19.67
C LEU A 236 24.56 5.87 19.21
N GLY A 237 23.99 4.80 18.63
CA GLY A 237 22.59 4.76 18.22
C GLY A 237 21.62 4.95 19.40
N PHE A 238 21.89 4.30 20.53
CA PHE A 238 21.10 4.39 21.75
C PHE A 238 21.12 5.79 22.36
N ARG A 239 22.32 6.38 22.55
CA ARG A 239 22.48 7.74 23.08
C ARG A 239 21.78 8.78 22.17
N PHE A 240 21.99 8.69 20.87
CA PHE A 240 21.32 9.59 19.92
C PHE A 240 19.80 9.49 20.03
N ALA A 241 19.25 8.27 20.08
CA ALA A 241 17.82 8.07 20.24
C ALA A 241 17.32 8.67 21.57
N GLN A 242 17.99 8.40 22.68
CA GLN A 242 17.61 8.97 23.98
C GLN A 242 17.65 10.50 23.98
N ALA A 243 18.70 11.11 23.43
CA ALA A 243 18.82 12.56 23.33
C ALA A 243 17.70 13.16 22.46
N ALA A 244 17.43 12.56 21.29
CA ALA A 244 16.35 13.00 20.41
C ALA A 244 14.96 12.88 21.09
N LEU A 245 14.71 11.78 21.81
CA LEU A 245 13.44 11.53 22.52
C LEU A 245 13.19 12.48 23.69
N ARG A 246 14.25 12.99 24.31
CA ARG A 246 14.20 13.95 25.43
C ARG A 246 14.30 15.40 25.00
N HIS A 247 14.50 15.66 23.69
CA HIS A 247 14.84 16.98 23.15
C HIS A 247 16.10 17.58 23.80
N ASP A 248 17.08 16.73 24.09
CA ASP A 248 18.31 17.10 24.78
C ASP A 248 19.29 17.78 23.81
N ALA A 249 20.00 18.79 24.27
CA ALA A 249 21.02 19.55 23.50
C ALA A 249 22.15 18.64 22.97
N THR A 250 22.44 17.52 23.64
CA THR A 250 23.43 16.52 23.19
C THR A 250 23.09 15.82 21.91
N ALA A 251 21.83 15.89 21.45
CA ALA A 251 21.43 15.32 20.15
C ALA A 251 22.20 15.91 18.97
N GLY A 252 22.57 17.20 19.04
CA GLY A 252 23.37 17.89 18.01
C GLY A 252 24.75 17.26 17.82
N PRO A 253 25.62 17.25 18.83
CA PRO A 253 26.92 16.61 18.77
C PRO A 253 26.89 15.13 18.39
N LEU A 254 25.94 14.33 18.92
CA LEU A 254 25.78 12.94 18.55
C LEU A 254 25.41 12.76 17.07
N ARG A 255 24.57 13.65 16.54
CA ARG A 255 24.24 13.65 15.11
C ARG A 255 25.47 13.93 14.24
N GLU A 256 26.33 14.87 14.66
CA GLU A 256 27.58 15.18 13.95
C GLU A 256 28.52 13.98 13.96
N GLU A 257 28.64 13.29 15.08
CA GLU A 257 29.42 12.05 15.20
C GLU A 257 28.88 10.96 14.25
N ILE A 258 27.54 10.78 14.18
CA ILE A 258 26.91 9.84 13.26
C ILE A 258 27.21 10.21 11.81
N VAL A 259 27.14 11.50 11.46
CA VAL A 259 27.48 11.98 10.10
C VAL A 259 28.93 11.67 9.76
N ALA A 260 29.84 11.92 10.69
CA ALA A 260 31.27 11.67 10.49
C ALA A 260 31.59 10.18 10.32
N ARG A 261 30.89 9.29 11.06
CA ARG A 261 31.13 7.83 11.00
C ARG A 261 30.41 7.15 9.85
N TRP A 262 29.13 7.47 9.62
CA TRP A 262 28.23 6.70 8.74
C TRP A 262 27.56 7.55 7.66
N GLY A 263 27.74 8.86 7.68
CA GLY A 263 27.17 9.77 6.70
C GLY A 263 25.74 10.20 7.00
N ARG A 264 25.24 11.14 6.18
CA ARG A 264 23.92 11.78 6.38
C ARG A 264 22.74 10.81 6.27
N ARG A 265 22.87 9.75 5.45
CA ARG A 265 21.80 8.74 5.27
C ARG A 265 21.54 7.98 6.57
N ALA A 266 22.57 7.69 7.34
CA ALA A 266 22.44 7.02 8.64
C ALA A 266 21.60 7.84 9.62
N VAL A 267 21.76 9.16 9.65
CA VAL A 267 20.93 10.05 10.49
C VAL A 267 19.46 9.95 10.10
N VAL A 268 19.14 9.94 8.80
CA VAL A 268 17.76 9.78 8.31
C VAL A 268 17.20 8.42 8.73
N SER A 269 17.97 7.34 8.56
CA SER A 269 17.60 5.99 8.97
C SER A 269 17.28 5.91 10.46
N LEU A 270 18.16 6.47 11.31
CA LEU A 270 17.95 6.52 12.77
C LEU A 270 16.70 7.34 13.13
N ALA A 271 16.52 8.53 12.53
CA ALA A 271 15.37 9.38 12.78
C ALA A 271 14.05 8.67 12.42
N PHE A 272 14.01 8.00 11.26
CA PHE A 272 12.84 7.23 10.83
C PHE A 272 12.60 6.03 11.75
N GLY A 273 13.66 5.30 12.14
CA GLY A 273 13.57 4.18 13.06
C GLY A 273 13.02 4.59 14.43
N ILE A 274 13.50 5.67 15.01
CA ILE A 274 13.04 6.23 16.30
C ILE A 274 11.55 6.64 16.19
N THR A 275 11.19 7.37 15.13
CA THR A 275 9.82 7.87 14.92
C THR A 275 8.84 6.71 14.76
N ALA A 276 9.16 5.71 13.94
CA ALA A 276 8.32 4.52 13.75
C ALA A 276 8.17 3.72 15.04
N ALA A 277 9.24 3.57 15.83
CA ALA A 277 9.23 2.86 17.11
C ALA A 277 8.28 3.50 18.14
N ARG A 278 8.02 4.79 18.05
CA ARG A 278 7.05 5.51 18.89
C ARG A 278 5.62 5.46 18.37
N LEU A 279 5.46 5.47 17.06
CA LEU A 279 4.15 5.56 16.43
C LEU A 279 3.24 4.38 16.79
N TYR A 280 3.75 3.15 16.71
CA TYR A 280 2.96 1.94 16.96
C TYR A 280 2.50 1.82 18.41
N PRO A 281 3.34 2.03 19.45
CA PRO A 281 2.90 2.09 20.83
C PRO A 281 1.80 3.12 21.04
N THR A 282 1.99 4.35 20.60
CA THR A 282 1.00 5.43 20.72
C THR A 282 -0.33 5.03 20.08
N LEU A 283 -0.28 4.45 18.84
CA LEU A 283 -1.48 3.97 18.15
C LEU A 283 -2.18 2.87 18.94
N LYS A 284 -1.45 1.89 19.48
CA LYS A 284 -2.00 0.80 20.30
C LYS A 284 -2.68 1.32 21.56
N TYR A 285 -2.05 2.24 22.27
CA TYR A 285 -2.67 2.86 23.46
C TYR A 285 -3.95 3.63 23.10
N ALA A 286 -3.94 4.41 22.02
CA ALA A 286 -5.11 5.15 21.55
C ALA A 286 -6.29 4.25 21.15
N LEU A 287 -6.01 3.03 20.68
CA LEU A 287 -7.01 2.03 20.30
C LEU A 287 -7.38 1.06 21.45
N GLY A 288 -6.83 1.23 22.65
CA GLY A 288 -7.11 0.35 23.80
C GLY A 288 -6.33 -0.97 23.81
N TYR A 289 -5.32 -1.14 22.96
CA TYR A 289 -4.46 -2.33 22.88
C TYR A 289 -3.10 -2.15 23.56
N GLY A 290 -2.91 -1.09 24.34
CA GLY A 290 -1.67 -0.82 25.05
C GLY A 290 -1.42 -1.83 26.18
N GLN A 291 -0.19 -2.33 26.29
CA GLN A 291 0.24 -3.21 27.39
C GLN A 291 1.63 -2.79 27.85
N ALA A 292 1.77 -2.53 29.14
CA ALA A 292 3.04 -2.14 29.74
C ALA A 292 4.11 -3.23 29.62
N CYS A 293 5.37 -2.82 29.48
CA CYS A 293 6.50 -3.71 29.32
C CYS A 293 7.23 -3.96 30.64
N MET A 294 7.14 -5.19 31.16
CA MET A 294 7.93 -5.60 32.32
C MET A 294 9.13 -6.48 31.92
N GLN A 295 8.92 -7.37 30.97
CA GLN A 295 9.86 -8.39 30.57
C GLN A 295 9.73 -8.73 29.09
N VAL A 296 10.84 -9.04 28.44
CA VAL A 296 10.89 -9.56 27.06
C VAL A 296 11.79 -10.80 26.98
N ARG A 297 11.62 -11.61 25.95
CA ARG A 297 12.47 -12.78 25.68
C ARG A 297 13.60 -12.40 24.75
N VAL A 298 14.84 -12.74 25.12
CA VAL A 298 16.06 -12.55 24.31
C VAL A 298 16.85 -13.84 24.31
N GLY A 299 17.11 -14.46 23.16
CA GLY A 299 17.79 -15.74 23.05
C GLY A 299 17.08 -16.84 23.84
N GLY A 300 15.75 -16.84 23.87
CA GLY A 300 14.96 -17.81 24.66
C GLY A 300 14.87 -17.55 26.16
N ALA A 301 15.63 -16.60 26.72
CA ALA A 301 15.62 -16.26 28.14
C ALA A 301 14.82 -14.98 28.41
N THR A 302 14.10 -14.96 29.54
CA THR A 302 13.36 -13.75 29.99
C THR A 302 14.35 -12.69 30.49
N THR A 303 14.20 -11.45 29.98
CA THR A 303 15.06 -10.32 30.32
C THR A 303 14.19 -9.16 30.81
N ALA A 304 14.58 -8.54 31.92
CA ALA A 304 13.92 -7.33 32.42
C ALA A 304 14.22 -6.12 31.51
N VAL A 305 13.22 -5.24 31.36
CA VAL A 305 13.35 -3.98 30.62
C VAL A 305 13.47 -2.84 31.62
N LYS A 306 14.47 -1.96 31.42
CA LYS A 306 14.62 -0.75 32.24
C LYS A 306 13.48 0.21 31.93
N ARG A 307 12.63 0.45 32.93
CA ARG A 307 11.55 1.44 32.80
C ARG A 307 12.07 2.87 32.85
N ARG A 308 11.40 3.74 32.11
CA ARG A 308 11.54 5.18 32.29
C ARG A 308 10.99 5.52 33.70
N GLN A 309 11.83 6.09 34.56
CA GLN A 309 11.30 6.69 35.78
C GLN A 309 10.37 7.83 35.38
N ALA A 310 9.13 7.79 35.91
CA ALA A 310 8.22 8.93 35.75
C ALA A 310 8.88 10.16 36.35
N ALA A 311 9.00 11.22 35.56
CA ALA A 311 9.50 12.50 36.04
C ALA A 311 8.40 13.21 36.80
#